data_a5038b3ae9d9c568c2248f12ae871d18
#
_entry.id   a5038b3ae9d9c568c2248f12ae871d18
#
_cell.length_a   1.000
_cell.length_b   1.000
_cell.length_c   1.000
_cell.angle_alpha   90.00
_cell.angle_beta   90.00
_cell.angle_gamma   90.00
#
_symmetry.space_group_name_H-M   'P 1'
#
loop_
_entity.id
_entity.type
_entity.pdbx_description
1 polymer ?
#
loop_
_entity_poly.entity_id
_entity_poly.type
_entity_poly.pdbx_seq_one_letter_code
_entity_poly.pdbx_strand_id
1 'polypeptide(L)'
;LINVASWPSARVEAWNTLLKARAIENQCYVFGLNRLGDDGNKLHYESSSHCFFADGAETGIIKDHLIYAELDKDMLTAFRNKFPFLNDGDSFSINL
;
A
#
# COMPACT_ATOMS: atom_id res chain seq x y z
N LEU A 1 2.07 -6.62 1.87
CA LEU A 1 3.07 -5.97 1.03
C LEU A 1 3.56 -4.69 1.70
N ILE A 2 4.86 -4.49 1.75
CA ILE A 2 5.48 -3.31 2.35
C ILE A 2 6.36 -2.62 1.31
N ASN A 3 6.09 -1.33 1.08
CA ASN A 3 6.89 -0.46 0.21
C ASN A 3 7.50 0.67 1.04
N VAL A 4 8.81 0.79 1.00
CA VAL A 4 9.56 1.86 1.67
C VAL A 4 10.09 2.81 0.59
N ALA A 5 9.91 4.11 0.76
CA ALA A 5 10.25 5.05 -0.31
C ALA A 5 10.74 6.41 0.20
N SER A 6 11.36 7.12 -0.72
CA SER A 6 11.58 8.56 -0.69
C SER A 6 10.78 9.17 -1.85
N TRP A 7 9.50 9.42 -1.62
CA TRP A 7 8.58 9.88 -2.66
C TRP A 7 8.24 11.36 -2.45
N PRO A 8 8.66 12.25 -3.37
CA PRO A 8 8.49 13.69 -3.19
C PRO A 8 7.03 14.14 -3.18
N SER A 9 6.72 15.18 -2.41
CA SER A 9 5.38 15.76 -2.27
C SER A 9 4.76 16.17 -3.61
N ALA A 10 5.58 16.62 -4.56
CA ALA A 10 5.10 17.01 -5.88
C ALA A 10 4.43 15.88 -6.66
N ARG A 11 4.68 14.62 -6.27
CA ARG A 11 4.13 13.43 -6.92
C ARG A 11 3.35 12.54 -5.95
N VAL A 12 2.87 13.10 -4.85
CA VAL A 12 2.20 12.35 -3.80
C VAL A 12 0.91 11.66 -4.28
N GLU A 13 0.20 12.27 -5.20
CA GLU A 13 -1.04 11.69 -5.74
C GLU A 13 -0.78 10.34 -6.43
N ALA A 14 0.30 10.24 -7.19
CA ALA A 14 0.71 8.97 -7.80
C ALA A 14 1.04 7.91 -6.74
N TRP A 15 1.76 8.30 -5.70
CA TRP A 15 2.08 7.43 -4.56
C TRP A 15 0.82 6.89 -3.90
N ASN A 16 -0.11 7.76 -3.52
CA ASN A 16 -1.35 7.38 -2.86
C ASN A 16 -2.21 6.46 -3.73
N THR A 17 -2.36 6.80 -5.00
CA THR A 17 -3.18 6.05 -5.96
C THR A 17 -2.62 4.66 -6.22
N LEU A 18 -1.31 4.56 -6.44
CA LEU A 18 -0.67 3.29 -6.76
C LEU A 18 -0.65 2.34 -5.56
N LEU A 19 -0.42 2.82 -4.35
CA LEU A 19 -0.48 1.98 -3.14
C LEU A 19 -1.87 1.38 -2.97
N LYS A 20 -2.91 2.19 -3.12
CA LYS A 20 -4.30 1.73 -3.03
C LYS A 20 -4.61 0.70 -4.12
N ALA A 21 -4.18 0.95 -5.35
CA ALA A 21 -4.36 0.03 -6.47
C ALA A 21 -3.69 -1.33 -6.19
N ARG A 22 -2.48 -1.32 -5.65
CA ARG A 22 -1.78 -2.57 -5.31
C ARG A 22 -2.55 -3.39 -4.27
N ALA A 23 -3.15 -2.75 -3.27
CA ALA A 23 -3.97 -3.44 -2.28
C ALA A 23 -5.20 -4.09 -2.91
N ILE A 24 -5.89 -3.38 -3.78
CA ILE A 24 -7.10 -3.85 -4.47
C ILE A 24 -6.78 -5.00 -5.43
N GLU A 25 -5.79 -4.82 -6.30
CA GLU A 25 -5.42 -5.82 -7.31
C GLU A 25 -4.92 -7.13 -6.71
N ASN A 26 -4.16 -7.05 -5.64
CA ASN A 26 -3.53 -8.21 -5.01
C ASN A 26 -4.32 -8.75 -3.83
N GLN A 27 -5.44 -8.13 -3.51
CA GLN A 27 -6.29 -8.50 -2.37
C GLN A 27 -5.47 -8.73 -1.09
N CYS A 28 -4.68 -7.75 -0.71
CA CYS A 28 -3.81 -7.83 0.47
C CYS A 28 -3.70 -6.48 1.17
N TYR A 29 -3.18 -6.51 2.41
CA TYR A 29 -2.77 -5.28 3.08
C TYR A 29 -1.52 -4.73 2.40
N VAL A 30 -1.50 -3.41 2.19
CA VAL A 30 -0.34 -2.71 1.63
C VAL A 30 0.07 -1.58 2.55
N PHE A 31 1.29 -1.66 3.07
CA PHE A 31 1.94 -0.54 3.75
C PHE A 31 2.79 0.23 2.75
N GLY A 32 2.64 1.53 2.73
CA GLY A 32 3.55 2.45 2.08
C GLY A 32 4.18 3.35 3.13
N LEU A 33 5.49 3.30 3.26
CA LEU A 33 6.26 4.08 4.22
C LEU A 33 7.08 5.11 3.48
N ASN A 34 6.78 6.38 3.67
CA ASN A 34 7.50 7.48 3.05
C ASN A 34 8.29 8.29 4.09
N ARG A 35 9.42 8.82 3.66
CA ARG A 35 10.19 9.73 4.52
C ARG A 35 9.45 11.06 4.70
N LEU A 36 9.87 11.82 5.71
CA LEU A 36 9.41 13.18 5.98
C LEU A 36 10.54 14.19 5.83
N GLY A 37 10.17 15.45 5.67
CA GLY A 37 11.10 16.58 5.69
C GLY A 37 11.70 16.89 4.34
N ASP A 38 12.83 17.58 4.37
CA ASP A 38 13.55 18.00 3.16
C ASP A 38 14.81 17.17 2.99
N ASP A 39 15.19 16.90 1.75
CA ASP A 39 16.46 16.22 1.46
C ASP A 39 17.56 17.23 1.10
N GLY A 40 18.76 16.73 0.81
CA GLY A 40 19.90 17.55 0.43
C GLY A 40 19.75 18.25 -0.93
N ASN A 41 18.77 17.85 -1.72
CA ASN A 41 18.47 18.41 -3.06
C ASN A 41 17.28 19.36 -3.05
N LYS A 42 16.85 19.84 -1.88
CA LYS A 42 15.72 20.76 -1.68
C LYS A 42 14.35 20.16 -2.08
N LEU A 43 14.24 18.84 -2.15
CA LEU A 43 12.95 18.18 -2.34
C LEU A 43 12.26 18.02 -0.98
N HIS A 44 10.97 18.33 -0.98
CA HIS A 44 10.12 18.23 0.21
C HIS A 44 9.32 16.91 0.18
N TYR A 45 9.19 16.29 1.36
CA TYR A 45 8.45 15.04 1.57
C TYR A 45 7.41 15.26 2.67
N GLU A 46 6.14 15.17 2.29
CA GLU A 46 5.05 15.30 3.24
C GLU A 46 4.66 13.96 3.87
N SER A 47 3.91 14.02 4.97
CA SER A 47 3.38 12.83 5.62
C SER A 47 2.40 12.12 4.69
N SER A 48 2.83 11.00 4.13
CA SER A 48 2.07 10.23 3.15
C SER A 48 2.29 8.73 3.29
N SER A 49 2.54 8.26 4.51
CA SER A 49 2.57 6.84 4.81
C SER A 49 1.15 6.32 4.98
N HIS A 50 0.89 5.12 4.49
CA HIS A 50 -0.45 4.52 4.47
C HIS A 50 -0.40 3.04 4.81
N CYS A 51 -1.52 2.52 5.29
CA CYS A 51 -1.83 1.10 5.24
C CYS A 51 -3.23 0.93 4.64
N PHE A 52 -3.32 0.24 3.52
CA PHE A 52 -4.58 -0.04 2.85
C PHE A 52 -4.98 -1.50 3.02
N PHE A 53 -6.26 -1.72 3.30
CA PHE A 53 -6.86 -3.04 3.23
C PHE A 53 -7.13 -3.44 1.76
N ALA A 54 -7.43 -4.72 1.56
CA ALA A 54 -7.68 -5.32 0.24
C ALA A 54 -8.81 -4.67 -0.58
N ASP A 55 -9.71 -3.93 0.04
CA ASP A 55 -10.77 -3.16 -0.63
C ASP A 55 -10.36 -1.72 -0.95
N GLY A 56 -9.14 -1.33 -0.59
CA GLY A 56 -8.62 0.02 -0.76
C GLY A 56 -8.90 0.96 0.41
N ALA A 57 -9.55 0.49 1.47
CA ALA A 57 -9.81 1.31 2.65
C ALA A 57 -8.52 1.61 3.42
N GLU A 58 -8.35 2.85 3.86
CA GLU A 58 -7.24 3.25 4.74
C GLU A 58 -7.47 2.67 6.13
N THR A 59 -6.53 1.87 6.61
CA THR A 59 -6.57 1.27 7.96
C THR A 59 -5.42 1.76 8.84
N GLY A 60 -4.49 2.51 8.27
CA GLY A 60 -3.34 3.05 9.00
C GLY A 60 -3.70 4.27 9.83
N ILE A 61 -3.11 4.35 11.03
CA ILE A 61 -3.19 5.51 11.91
C ILE A 61 -1.78 6.02 12.14
N ILE A 62 -1.55 7.31 11.84
CA ILE A 62 -0.25 7.95 12.05
C ILE A 62 -0.25 8.65 13.39
N LYS A 63 0.77 8.36 14.21
CA LYS A 63 0.99 9.01 15.48
C LYS A 63 2.49 9.08 15.77
N ASP A 64 3.00 10.28 16.05
CA ASP A 64 4.40 10.52 16.45
C ASP A 64 5.42 9.88 15.47
N HIS A 65 5.30 10.12 14.18
CA HIS A 65 6.16 9.57 13.12
C HIS A 65 6.08 8.05 12.94
N LEU A 66 5.11 7.41 13.57
CA LEU A 66 4.85 5.99 13.41
C LEU A 66 3.50 5.78 12.75
N ILE A 67 3.39 4.73 11.96
CA ILE A 67 2.11 4.27 11.43
C ILE A 67 1.74 2.95 12.10
N TYR A 68 0.51 2.88 12.57
CA TYR A 68 -0.06 1.70 13.23
C TYR A 68 -1.21 1.19 12.39
N ALA A 69 -1.28 -0.13 12.23
CA ALA A 69 -2.44 -0.78 11.64
C ALA A 69 -2.64 -2.14 12.27
N GLU A 70 -3.90 -2.51 12.45
CA GLU A 70 -4.26 -3.85 12.85
C GLU A 70 -4.46 -4.70 11.59
N LEU A 71 -3.77 -5.83 11.52
CA LEU A 71 -3.88 -6.78 10.42
C LEU A 71 -4.74 -7.95 10.87
N ASP A 72 -5.91 -8.10 10.25
CA ASP A 72 -6.86 -9.16 10.53
C ASP A 72 -6.84 -10.19 9.39
N LYS A 73 -6.22 -11.34 9.67
CA LYS A 73 -6.09 -12.42 8.69
C LYS A 73 -7.45 -13.04 8.34
N ASP A 74 -8.33 -13.18 9.32
CA ASP A 74 -9.64 -13.80 9.10
C ASP A 74 -10.52 -12.91 8.22
N MET A 75 -10.49 -11.59 8.47
CA MET A 75 -11.19 -10.62 7.63
C MET A 75 -10.65 -10.63 6.19
N LEU A 76 -9.34 -10.71 6.02
CA LEU A 76 -8.73 -10.80 4.69
C LEU A 76 -9.12 -12.09 3.97
N THR A 77 -9.12 -13.22 4.67
CA THR A 77 -9.54 -14.50 4.10
C THR A 77 -11.01 -14.47 3.70
N ALA A 78 -11.88 -13.91 4.53
CA ALA A 78 -13.31 -13.77 4.23
C ALA A 78 -13.53 -12.88 3.00
N PHE A 79 -12.78 -11.78 2.88
CA PHE A 79 -12.84 -10.88 1.72
C PHE A 79 -12.44 -11.60 0.43
N ARG A 80 -11.35 -12.36 0.46
CA ARG A 80 -10.87 -13.14 -0.70
C ARG A 80 -11.86 -14.22 -1.11
N ASN A 81 -12.53 -14.85 -0.14
CA ASN A 81 -13.54 -15.86 -0.42
C ASN A 81 -14.82 -15.26 -1.04
N LYS A 82 -15.18 -14.04 -0.61
CA LYS A 82 -16.33 -13.32 -1.16
C LYS A 82 -16.07 -12.83 -2.59
N PHE A 83 -14.84 -12.44 -2.89
CA PHE A 83 -14.42 -11.93 -4.19
C PHE A 83 -13.18 -12.71 -4.69
N PRO A 84 -13.32 -13.94 -5.15
CA PRO A 84 -12.19 -14.83 -5.42
C PRO A 84 -11.53 -14.61 -6.79
N PHE A 85 -11.42 -13.37 -7.26
CA PHE A 85 -10.88 -13.08 -8.59
C PHE A 85 -9.40 -13.41 -8.78
N LEU A 86 -8.63 -13.58 -7.72
CA LEU A 86 -7.25 -14.05 -7.83
C LEU A 86 -7.16 -15.47 -8.42
N ASN A 87 -8.23 -16.26 -8.29
CA ASN A 87 -8.32 -17.60 -8.86
C ASN A 87 -8.53 -17.59 -10.38
N ASP A 88 -8.83 -16.42 -10.96
CA ASP A 88 -9.03 -16.27 -12.40
C ASP A 88 -7.70 -16.17 -13.17
N GLY A 89 -6.58 -16.10 -12.45
CA GLY A 89 -5.26 -16.03 -13.05
C GLY A 89 -4.90 -17.31 -13.80
N ASP A 90 -4.32 -17.15 -14.99
CA ASP A 90 -3.83 -18.27 -15.79
C ASP A 90 -2.43 -18.70 -15.32
N SER A 91 -2.18 -20.00 -15.44
CA SER A 91 -0.83 -20.53 -15.21
C SER A 91 0.02 -20.36 -16.47
N PHE A 92 1.22 -19.85 -16.28
CA PHE A 92 2.16 -19.67 -17.39
C PHE A 92 3.60 -19.82 -16.90
N SER A 93 4.52 -20.03 -17.84
CA SER A 93 5.95 -20.01 -17.56
C SER A 93 6.66 -19.11 -18.56
N ILE A 94 7.73 -18.50 -18.11
CA ILE A 94 8.57 -17.65 -18.95
C ILE A 94 9.85 -18.45 -19.28
N ASN A 95 10.08 -18.64 -20.58
CA ASN A 95 11.30 -19.28 -21.07
C ASN A 95 12.37 -18.20 -21.27
N LEU A 96 13.43 -18.26 -20.49
CA LEU A 96 14.56 -17.33 -20.57
C LEU A 96 15.70 -17.87 -21.38
#